data_eb2720698f7188684c26f76e6cdc83fd
#
_entry.id   eb2720698f7188684c26f76e6cdc83fd
#
_cell.length_a   1.000
_cell.length_b   1.000
_cell.length_c   1.000
_cell.angle_alpha   90.00
_cell.angle_beta   90.00
_cell.angle_gamma   90.00
#
_symmetry.space_group_name_H-M   'P 1'
#
loop_
_entity.id
_entity.type
_entity.pdbx_description
1 polymer ?
#
loop_
_entity_poly.entity_id
_entity_poly.type
_entity_poly.pdbx_seq_one_letter_code
_entity_poly.pdbx_strand_id
1 'polypeptide(L)'
;IDDVKDDTWTKRKCYSIVNNAFSAEEKQRTHGEELGICMYIDSNTGKVREVDFTFLAGNPFATIPISVYREIEIELKKNIWFTTTAEGKRMNYLVRMWNQEIGATLLPD
;
A
#
# COMPACT_ATOMS: atom_id res chain seq x y z
N ILE A 1 -0.81 -8.81 -17.57
CA ILE A 1 0.64 -8.96 -17.69
C ILE A 1 1.21 -9.64 -16.46
N ASP A 2 2.00 -10.67 -16.68
CA ASP A 2 2.69 -11.37 -15.60
C ASP A 2 4.03 -10.68 -15.32
N ASP A 3 3.97 -9.60 -14.57
CA ASP A 3 5.18 -8.84 -14.23
C ASP A 3 5.88 -9.37 -12.97
N VAL A 4 5.15 -10.06 -12.10
CA VAL A 4 5.73 -10.68 -10.90
C VAL A 4 5.29 -12.13 -10.79
N LYS A 5 6.13 -12.95 -10.15
CA LYS A 5 5.76 -14.31 -9.75
C LYS A 5 4.94 -14.18 -8.49
N ASP A 6 4.10 -15.12 -8.21
CA ASP A 6 3.22 -15.19 -7.04
C ASP A 6 3.37 -14.03 -6.03
N ASP A 7 2.41 -13.10 -6.04
CA ASP A 7 2.39 -11.98 -5.11
C ASP A 7 1.20 -12.04 -4.13
N THR A 8 0.56 -13.19 -4.02
CA THR A 8 -0.64 -13.32 -3.18
C THR A 8 -0.38 -13.02 -1.72
N TRP A 9 0.80 -13.35 -1.21
CA TRP A 9 1.16 -13.11 0.18
C TRP A 9 1.29 -11.63 0.50
N THR A 10 1.66 -10.81 -0.49
CA THR A 10 1.91 -9.38 -0.26
C THR A 10 0.63 -8.62 -0.02
N LYS A 11 -0.47 -9.01 -0.66
CA LYS A 11 -1.73 -8.30 -0.60
C LYS A 11 -2.24 -8.18 0.84
N ARG A 12 -2.34 -9.31 1.53
CA ARG A 12 -2.83 -9.30 2.91
C ARG A 12 -1.89 -8.54 3.84
N LYS A 13 -0.59 -8.71 3.63
CA LYS A 13 0.41 -8.03 4.44
C LYS A 13 0.37 -6.52 4.25
N CYS A 14 0.20 -6.06 3.02
CA CYS A 14 0.03 -4.64 2.72
C CYS A 14 -1.18 -4.07 3.46
N TYR A 15 -2.31 -4.75 3.39
CA TYR A 15 -3.53 -4.31 4.08
C TYR A 15 -3.31 -4.20 5.60
N SER A 16 -2.63 -5.18 6.19
CA SER A 16 -2.33 -5.17 7.61
C SER A 16 -1.41 -4.01 8.00
N ILE A 17 -0.38 -3.77 7.21
CA ILE A 17 0.56 -2.68 7.46
C ILE A 17 -0.20 -1.34 7.47
N VAL A 18 -1.06 -1.12 6.49
CA VAL A 18 -1.82 0.12 6.40
C VAL A 18 -2.78 0.23 7.58
N ASN A 19 -3.56 -0.80 7.87
CA ASN A 19 -4.50 -0.76 9.00
C ASN A 19 -3.81 -0.49 10.33
N ASN A 20 -2.66 -1.12 10.57
CA ASN A 20 -1.97 -1.03 11.85
C ASN A 20 -1.30 0.33 12.09
N ALA A 21 -1.15 1.13 11.06
CA ALA A 21 -0.51 2.45 11.20
C ALA A 21 -1.44 3.48 11.83
N PHE A 22 -2.76 3.25 11.78
CA PHE A 22 -3.74 4.20 12.29
C PHE A 22 -4.16 3.84 13.70
N SER A 23 -4.35 4.85 14.55
CA SER A 23 -4.90 4.66 15.89
C SER A 23 -6.38 4.32 15.82
N ALA A 24 -6.96 3.85 16.92
CA ALA A 24 -8.38 3.56 16.99
C ALA A 24 -9.24 4.81 16.70
N GLU A 25 -8.82 5.97 17.19
CA GLU A 25 -9.51 7.23 16.94
C GLU A 25 -9.41 7.61 15.47
N GLU A 26 -8.25 7.44 14.86
CA GLU A 26 -8.06 7.74 13.43
C GLU A 26 -8.87 6.82 12.54
N LYS A 27 -8.96 5.54 12.90
CA LYS A 27 -9.82 4.58 12.17
C LYS A 27 -11.27 5.00 12.24
N GLN A 28 -11.71 5.48 13.39
CA GLN A 28 -13.08 5.93 13.55
C GLN A 28 -13.36 7.21 12.77
N ARG A 29 -12.40 8.14 12.79
CA ARG A 29 -12.51 9.41 12.07
C ARG A 29 -12.62 9.21 10.56
N THR A 30 -11.93 8.21 10.05
CA THR A 30 -11.91 7.91 8.61
C THR A 30 -12.91 6.84 8.20
N HIS A 31 -13.75 6.40 9.11
CA HIS A 31 -14.74 5.33 8.85
C HIS A 31 -15.60 5.65 7.64
N GLY A 32 -15.77 4.69 6.75
CA GLY A 32 -16.57 4.83 5.54
C GLY A 32 -15.85 5.47 4.38
N GLU A 33 -14.63 5.97 4.58
CA GLU A 33 -13.84 6.57 3.51
C GLU A 33 -12.70 5.65 3.11
N GLU A 34 -12.25 5.79 1.87
CA GLU A 34 -11.15 4.96 1.36
C GLU A 34 -9.90 5.78 1.12
N LEU A 35 -8.77 5.19 1.48
CA LEU A 35 -7.45 5.72 1.16
C LEU A 35 -6.91 5.00 -0.06
N GLY A 36 -6.46 5.74 -1.07
CA GLY A 36 -5.76 5.16 -2.20
C GLY A 36 -4.28 5.02 -1.88
N ILE A 37 -3.71 3.88 -2.18
CA ILE A 37 -2.28 3.60 -1.99
C ILE A 37 -1.70 3.13 -3.31
N CYS A 38 -0.55 3.69 -3.67
CA CYS A 38 0.17 3.29 -4.87
C CYS A 38 1.62 3.00 -4.51
N MET A 39 2.08 1.79 -4.80
CA MET A 39 3.48 1.40 -4.62
C MET A 39 4.18 1.36 -5.97
N TYR A 40 5.35 1.98 -6.04
CA TYR A 40 6.24 1.88 -7.19
C TYR A 40 7.38 0.93 -6.83
N ILE A 41 7.55 -0.09 -7.65
CA ILE A 41 8.43 -1.22 -7.37
C ILE A 41 9.57 -1.24 -8.39
N ASP A 42 10.80 -1.39 -7.90
CA ASP A 42 11.96 -1.53 -8.76
C ASP A 42 11.85 -2.84 -9.55
N SER A 43 11.86 -2.74 -10.88
CA SER A 43 11.65 -3.89 -11.74
C SER A 43 12.81 -4.90 -11.69
N ASN A 44 14.00 -4.47 -11.29
CA ASN A 44 15.16 -5.34 -11.20
C ASN A 44 15.26 -6.06 -9.86
N THR A 45 15.01 -5.33 -8.78
CA THR A 45 15.18 -5.87 -7.43
C THR A 45 13.89 -6.36 -6.79
N GLY A 46 12.74 -5.92 -7.28
CA GLY A 46 11.45 -6.23 -6.67
C GLY A 46 11.15 -5.45 -5.40
N LYS A 47 11.99 -4.49 -5.05
CA LYS A 47 11.82 -3.71 -3.83
C LYS A 47 10.90 -2.52 -4.05
N VAL A 48 10.11 -2.19 -3.04
CA VAL A 48 9.26 -0.99 -3.06
C VAL A 48 10.16 0.24 -2.99
N ARG A 49 10.03 1.15 -3.97
CA ARG A 49 10.86 2.35 -4.08
C ARG A 49 10.15 3.58 -3.56
N GLU A 50 8.87 3.72 -3.88
CA GLU A 50 8.07 4.87 -3.48
C GLU A 50 6.66 4.43 -3.17
N VAL A 51 5.99 5.21 -2.31
CA VAL A 51 4.58 4.98 -1.96
C VAL A 51 3.88 6.33 -2.00
N ASP A 52 2.79 6.40 -2.75
CA ASP A 52 1.94 7.58 -2.82
C ASP A 52 0.58 7.27 -2.21
N PHE A 53 -0.04 8.31 -1.65
CA PHE A 53 -1.37 8.22 -1.06
C PHE A 53 -2.29 9.22 -1.73
N THR A 54 -3.55 8.81 -1.98
CA THR A 54 -4.54 9.68 -2.60
C THR A 54 -5.87 9.59 -1.87
N PHE A 55 -6.54 10.74 -1.75
CA PHE A 55 -7.88 10.85 -1.20
C PHE A 55 -8.52 12.14 -1.73
N LEU A 56 -9.84 12.20 -1.69
CA LEU A 56 -10.57 13.37 -2.20
C LEU A 56 -10.38 14.57 -1.27
N ALA A 57 -10.44 15.77 -1.84
CA ALA A 57 -10.38 17.00 -1.07
C ALA A 57 -11.52 17.03 -0.03
N GLY A 58 -11.19 17.47 1.19
CA GLY A 58 -12.16 17.49 2.27
C GLY A 58 -12.36 16.16 2.97
N ASN A 59 -11.70 15.12 2.50
CA ASN A 59 -11.75 13.81 3.10
C ASN A 59 -11.03 13.81 4.46
N PRO A 60 -11.55 13.11 5.49
CA PRO A 60 -10.89 13.08 6.79
C PRO A 60 -9.45 12.56 6.78
N PHE A 61 -9.02 11.85 5.74
CA PHE A 61 -7.61 11.46 5.61
C PHE A 61 -6.68 12.67 5.55
N ALA A 62 -7.18 13.84 5.15
CA ALA A 62 -6.39 15.07 5.15
C ALA A 62 -6.02 15.54 6.56
N THR A 63 -6.72 15.06 7.60
CA THR A 63 -6.48 15.43 9.00
C THR A 63 -5.52 14.48 9.69
N ILE A 64 -5.10 13.40 9.02
CA ILE A 64 -4.19 12.41 9.60
C ILE A 64 -2.76 12.97 9.54
N PRO A 65 -1.99 12.84 10.63
CA PRO A 65 -0.62 13.34 10.64
C PRO A 65 0.24 12.70 9.56
N ILE A 66 1.14 13.49 8.98
CA ILE A 66 2.07 13.02 7.95
C ILE A 66 2.90 11.84 8.46
N SER A 67 3.20 11.82 9.78
CA SER A 67 3.98 10.74 10.37
C SER A 67 3.34 9.36 10.18
N VAL A 68 2.01 9.29 10.12
CA VAL A 68 1.30 8.03 9.88
C VAL A 68 1.59 7.52 8.47
N TYR A 69 1.51 8.40 7.48
CA TYR A 69 1.80 8.04 6.09
C TYR A 69 3.27 7.66 5.91
N ARG A 70 4.17 8.36 6.60
CA ARG A 70 5.59 8.03 6.58
C ARG A 70 5.85 6.65 7.17
N GLU A 71 5.16 6.33 8.25
CA GLU A 71 5.28 5.01 8.87
C GLU A 71 4.83 3.90 7.91
N ILE A 72 3.72 4.12 7.20
CA ILE A 72 3.25 3.17 6.21
C ILE A 72 4.31 2.95 5.13
N GLU A 73 4.87 4.04 4.62
CA GLU A 73 5.91 3.95 3.59
C GLU A 73 7.11 3.15 4.08
N ILE A 74 7.58 3.45 5.27
CA ILE A 74 8.73 2.75 5.87
C ILE A 74 8.44 1.27 6.00
N GLU A 75 7.27 0.92 6.55
CA GLU A 75 6.91 -0.48 6.79
C GLU A 75 6.69 -1.25 5.48
N LEU A 76 6.10 -0.63 4.47
CA LEU A 76 5.95 -1.26 3.16
C LEU A 76 7.30 -1.53 2.52
N LYS A 77 8.21 -0.56 2.55
CA LYS A 77 9.55 -0.73 1.98
C LYS A 77 10.35 -1.81 2.69
N LYS A 78 10.14 -1.96 4.00
CA LYS A 78 10.90 -2.90 4.83
C LYS A 78 10.37 -4.33 4.68
N ASN A 79 9.06 -4.51 4.54
CA ASN A 79 8.43 -5.81 4.67
C ASN A 79 7.81 -6.39 3.41
N ILE A 80 7.75 -5.61 2.32
CA ILE A 80 7.13 -6.05 1.07
C ILE A 80 8.18 -6.07 -0.03
N TRP A 81 8.21 -7.16 -0.78
CA TRP A 81 9.05 -7.27 -1.98
C TRP A 81 8.38 -8.20 -2.98
N PHE A 82 8.82 -8.13 -4.22
CA PHE A 82 8.26 -8.92 -5.31
C PHE A 82 9.37 -9.63 -6.06
N THR A 83 9.08 -10.82 -6.57
CA THR A 83 9.97 -11.52 -7.47
C THR A 83 9.51 -11.22 -8.89
N THR A 84 10.30 -10.47 -9.63
CA THR A 84 9.92 -10.05 -10.99
C THR A 84 10.18 -11.15 -12.00
N THR A 85 9.29 -11.23 -13.00
CA THR A 85 9.46 -12.13 -14.13
C THR A 85 10.42 -11.49 -15.15
N ALA A 86 10.83 -12.26 -16.17
CA ALA A 86 11.61 -11.71 -17.26
C ALA A 86 10.88 -10.56 -17.96
N GLU A 87 9.56 -10.68 -18.10
CA GLU A 87 8.73 -9.61 -18.68
C GLU A 87 8.71 -8.38 -17.78
N GLY A 88 8.53 -8.58 -16.48
CA GLY A 88 8.54 -7.48 -15.50
C GLY A 88 9.87 -6.74 -15.50
N LYS A 89 10.99 -7.45 -15.65
CA LYS A 89 12.33 -6.83 -15.66
C LYS A 89 12.56 -5.92 -16.86
N ARG A 90 11.77 -6.03 -17.91
CA ARG A 90 11.88 -5.14 -19.08
C ARG A 90 11.15 -3.81 -18.87
N MET A 91 10.35 -3.70 -17.83
CA MET A 91 9.62 -2.48 -17.52
C MET A 91 10.52 -1.52 -16.75
N ASN A 92 10.25 -0.22 -16.84
CA ASN A 92 11.01 0.79 -16.10
C ASN A 92 10.76 0.64 -14.60
N TYR A 93 9.52 0.36 -14.23
CA TYR A 93 9.11 0.10 -12.85
C TYR A 93 7.78 -0.65 -12.90
N LEU A 94 7.42 -1.26 -11.77
CA LEU A 94 6.13 -1.93 -11.62
C LEU A 94 5.27 -1.12 -10.65
N VAL A 95 3.96 -1.27 -10.77
CA VAL A 95 3.01 -0.52 -9.94
C VAL A 95 2.01 -1.49 -9.31
N ARG A 96 1.72 -1.26 -8.04
CA ARG A 96 0.60 -1.90 -7.35
C ARG A 96 -0.20 -0.82 -6.64
N MET A 97 -1.49 -0.76 -6.92
CA MET A 97 -2.36 0.25 -6.31
C MET A 97 -3.67 -0.37 -5.86
N TRP A 98 -4.21 0.18 -4.78
CA TRP A 98 -5.50 -0.27 -4.26
C TRP A 98 -6.13 0.83 -3.43
N ASN A 99 -7.44 0.67 -3.14
CA ASN A 99 -8.17 1.53 -2.23
C ASN A 99 -8.54 0.71 -1.00
N GLN A 100 -8.41 1.31 0.17
CA GLN A 100 -8.63 0.59 1.42
C GLN A 100 -9.41 1.44 2.40
N GLU A 101 -10.47 0.84 2.96
CA GLU A 101 -11.15 1.43 4.10
C GLU A 101 -10.41 0.98 5.35
N ILE A 102 -9.91 1.96 6.12
CA ILE A 102 -9.08 1.65 7.29
C ILE A 102 -9.96 1.10 8.41
N GLY A 103 -9.51 -0.01 9.02
CA GLY A 103 -10.25 -0.65 10.09
C GLY A 103 -11.30 -1.63 9.65
N ALA A 104 -11.55 -1.77 8.34
CA ALA A 104 -12.44 -2.78 7.83
C ALA A 104 -11.83 -4.17 7.99
N THR A 105 -12.69 -5.18 8.01
CA THR A 105 -12.24 -6.57 8.03
C THR A 105 -11.45 -6.85 6.76
N LEU A 106 -10.28 -7.44 6.91
CA LEU A 106 -9.46 -7.80 5.75
C LEU A 106 -10.18 -8.85 4.91
N LEU A 107 -10.03 -8.72 3.59
CA LEU A 107 -10.61 -9.67 2.67
C LEU A 107 -9.93 -11.04 2.81
N PRO A 108 -10.67 -12.12 2.69
CA PRO A 108 -10.07 -13.44 2.56
C PRO A 108 -9.31 -13.51 1.24
N ASP A 109 -8.36 -14.36 1.18
CA ASP A 109 -7.57 -14.55 -0.04
C ASP A 109 -8.41 -15.15 -1.17
#